data_18c4fcfff3b8ea5b3d71febd5ce6d258
#
_entry.id   18c4fcfff3b8ea5b3d71febd5ce6d258
#
_cell.length_a   1.000
_cell.length_b   1.000
_cell.length_c   1.000
_cell.angle_alpha   90.00
_cell.angle_beta   90.00
_cell.angle_gamma   90.00
#
_symmetry.space_group_name_H-M   'P 1'
#
loop_
_entity.id
_entity.type
_entity.pdbx_description
1 polymer ?
#
loop_
_entity_poly.entity_id
_entity_poly.type
_entity_poly.pdbx_seq_one_letter_code
_entity_poly.pdbx_strand_id
1 'polypeptide(L)'
;MKVKIREDFTVGEISSRLFGSFVEHMGSVVYTGIYEPGHETADGDGFRQDVLSYVKELELGVIRYPGGNFTSGYDWVDTVGRKEQRPKKIDLAWRGIEPNSFGLHEFFKWISHVQAKPIFTVNLGTKGIDEAKNLVEYCNFPKGTFWSDLRIKNGQKKPFGVKLWCLGNELDGPWQVGAKSAYEYGRLANEASKVMKLVDDSIETILVGSSTPRLPSYPEWDRIALEEAYENVDYLALHNYIDKYDEEDLTKPPKNERDDTATYLAKAYRFDRQIEEIVATCDYVKGYLRSEKTMYLAFDEWNVHAQPEKRHRDFEVGSPIDWCYFTMEDTLLFGSLGLAILRHADRVKISCQSLLVNTIPLILTDAKGQVLKQQIICPVYDCEKIKNVPYVDSVIVDNGNQLTIFLINRTNEQQKITIEHDFNLLDQGEHYTLTSSDLLDKNTREEPEKIKPEINYFSIEKHDELNVGIEKYSWNVIRIKKM
;
A
#
# COMPACT_ATOMS: atom_id res chain seq x y z
N MET A 1 30.70 -5.67 -7.65
CA MET A 1 30.08 -5.66 -6.31
C MET A 1 30.13 -7.06 -5.71
N LYS A 2 30.31 -7.18 -4.38
CA LYS A 2 30.17 -8.46 -3.68
C LYS A 2 29.03 -8.39 -2.68
N VAL A 3 28.19 -9.40 -2.68
CA VAL A 3 27.10 -9.59 -1.71
C VAL A 3 27.37 -10.90 -0.97
N LYS A 4 27.16 -10.92 0.32
CA LYS A 4 27.26 -12.15 1.12
C LYS A 4 25.93 -12.41 1.77
N ILE A 5 25.40 -13.61 1.57
CA ILE A 5 24.15 -14.07 2.17
C ILE A 5 24.39 -15.38 2.92
N ARG A 6 23.72 -15.54 4.03
CA ARG A 6 23.79 -16.74 4.84
C ARG A 6 22.40 -17.08 5.39
N GLU A 7 22.15 -18.36 5.60
CA GLU A 7 20.85 -18.84 6.11
C GLU A 7 20.51 -18.26 7.49
N ASP A 8 21.53 -17.94 8.31
CA ASP A 8 21.37 -17.36 9.64
C ASP A 8 21.20 -15.82 9.66
N PHE A 9 21.31 -15.13 8.49
CA PHE A 9 21.13 -13.67 8.39
C PHE A 9 19.64 -13.31 8.21
N THR A 10 18.79 -13.78 9.10
CA THR A 10 17.35 -13.56 9.04
C THR A 10 16.97 -12.23 9.69
N VAL A 11 16.28 -11.36 8.95
CA VAL A 11 15.70 -10.11 9.48
C VAL A 11 14.38 -10.41 10.20
N GLY A 12 13.48 -11.12 9.55
CA GLY A 12 12.18 -11.46 10.10
C GLY A 12 11.29 -12.21 9.11
N GLU A 13 10.16 -12.69 9.58
CA GLU A 13 9.14 -13.34 8.76
C GLU A 13 8.34 -12.31 7.98
N ILE A 14 8.19 -12.55 6.68
CA ILE A 14 7.37 -11.73 5.79
C ILE A 14 5.90 -12.03 6.05
N SER A 15 5.16 -11.04 6.52
CA SER A 15 3.72 -11.15 6.69
C SER A 15 3.02 -11.27 5.33
N SER A 16 2.03 -12.15 5.21
CA SER A 16 1.16 -12.21 4.02
C SER A 16 0.37 -10.91 3.76
N ARG A 17 0.34 -10.00 4.72
CA ARG A 17 -0.32 -8.68 4.63
C ARG A 17 0.61 -7.59 4.10
N LEU A 18 1.87 -7.93 3.76
CA LEU A 18 2.87 -6.95 3.31
C LEU A 18 2.67 -6.54 1.84
N PHE A 19 1.97 -7.37 1.06
CA PHE A 19 1.63 -7.09 -0.33
C PHE A 19 0.15 -6.77 -0.45
N GLY A 20 -0.20 -5.55 -0.10
CA GLY A 20 -1.56 -5.04 -0.15
C GLY A 20 -1.71 -3.86 -1.09
N SER A 21 -2.95 -3.47 -1.30
CA SER A 21 -3.29 -2.25 -2.03
C SER A 21 -4.50 -1.56 -1.40
N PHE A 22 -4.97 -0.50 -2.05
CA PHE A 22 -5.91 0.44 -1.50
C PHE A 22 -6.99 0.81 -2.51
N VAL A 23 -8.24 0.74 -2.10
CA VAL A 23 -9.41 1.16 -2.87
C VAL A 23 -10.13 2.25 -2.09
N GLU A 24 -10.15 3.44 -2.65
CA GLU A 24 -10.84 4.61 -2.11
C GLU A 24 -11.90 5.14 -3.09
N HIS A 25 -12.94 5.74 -2.57
CA HIS A 25 -13.89 6.54 -3.37
C HIS A 25 -13.22 7.87 -3.77
N MET A 26 -12.14 7.76 -4.54
CA MET A 26 -11.34 8.87 -5.05
C MET A 26 -11.32 8.81 -6.57
N GLY A 27 -11.83 9.86 -7.22
CA GLY A 27 -11.82 9.92 -8.67
C GLY A 27 -12.46 8.69 -9.32
N SER A 28 -11.75 8.10 -10.27
CA SER A 28 -12.21 6.93 -11.05
C SER A 28 -11.73 5.58 -10.50
N VAL A 29 -11.38 5.49 -9.22
CA VAL A 29 -10.96 4.21 -8.62
C VAL A 29 -12.11 3.24 -8.50
N VAL A 30 -13.21 3.66 -7.92
CA VAL A 30 -14.41 2.84 -7.76
C VAL A 30 -15.27 2.93 -9.02
N TYR A 31 -15.86 4.12 -9.29
CA TYR A 31 -16.71 4.34 -10.45
C TYR A 31 -15.86 4.47 -11.72
N THR A 32 -16.18 3.68 -12.75
CA THR A 32 -15.41 3.48 -13.99
C THR A 32 -14.06 2.75 -13.83
N GLY A 33 -13.70 2.42 -12.60
CA GLY A 33 -12.53 1.61 -12.27
C GLY A 33 -12.93 0.15 -11.98
N ILE A 34 -13.20 -0.18 -10.72
CA ILE A 34 -13.60 -1.55 -10.34
C ILE A 34 -15.09 -1.83 -10.55
N TYR A 35 -15.92 -0.80 -10.61
CA TYR A 35 -17.38 -0.87 -10.69
C TYR A 35 -17.93 0.05 -11.78
N GLU A 36 -18.53 -0.55 -12.81
CA GLU A 36 -19.15 0.16 -13.94
C GLU A 36 -20.24 -0.71 -14.57
N PRO A 37 -21.50 -0.71 -14.07
CA PRO A 37 -22.55 -1.59 -14.53
C PRO A 37 -22.89 -1.51 -16.03
N GLY A 38 -22.54 -0.40 -16.69
CA GLY A 38 -22.75 -0.22 -18.14
C GLY A 38 -21.58 -0.66 -19.02
N HIS A 39 -20.46 -1.13 -18.43
CA HIS A 39 -19.29 -1.54 -19.18
C HIS A 39 -19.49 -2.92 -19.83
N GLU A 40 -18.91 -3.17 -21.01
CA GLU A 40 -19.07 -4.41 -21.77
C GLU A 40 -18.56 -5.65 -21.04
N THR A 41 -17.55 -5.50 -20.16
CA THR A 41 -17.00 -6.58 -19.34
C THR A 41 -17.66 -6.70 -17.97
N ALA A 42 -18.62 -5.83 -17.62
CA ALA A 42 -19.28 -5.86 -16.32
C ALA A 42 -20.12 -7.14 -16.14
N ASP A 43 -20.00 -7.74 -14.96
CA ASP A 43 -20.87 -8.85 -14.59
C ASP A 43 -22.26 -8.36 -14.12
N GLY A 44 -23.12 -9.29 -13.68
CA GLY A 44 -24.47 -8.97 -13.20
C GLY A 44 -24.51 -8.10 -11.93
N ASP A 45 -23.39 -7.94 -11.23
CA ASP A 45 -23.22 -7.07 -10.07
C ASP A 45 -22.66 -5.69 -10.43
N GLY A 46 -22.18 -5.53 -11.65
CA GLY A 46 -21.57 -4.32 -12.17
C GLY A 46 -20.04 -4.26 -11.99
N PHE A 47 -19.37 -5.35 -11.64
CA PHE A 47 -17.92 -5.41 -11.46
C PHE A 47 -17.23 -5.62 -12.80
N ARG A 48 -16.25 -4.78 -13.12
CA ARG A 48 -15.43 -4.88 -14.33
C ARG A 48 -14.55 -6.12 -14.28
N GLN A 49 -14.84 -7.10 -15.13
CA GLN A 49 -14.12 -8.38 -15.15
C GLN A 49 -12.73 -8.29 -15.76
N ASP A 50 -12.50 -7.35 -16.68
CA ASP A 50 -11.19 -7.02 -17.20
C ASP A 50 -10.25 -6.55 -16.08
N VAL A 51 -10.69 -5.59 -15.25
CA VAL A 51 -9.95 -5.11 -14.08
C VAL A 51 -9.77 -6.23 -13.05
N LEU A 52 -10.84 -6.96 -12.74
CA LEU A 52 -10.82 -8.02 -11.73
C LEU A 52 -9.83 -9.15 -12.08
N SER A 53 -9.62 -9.45 -13.36
CA SER A 53 -8.64 -10.45 -13.80
C SER A 53 -7.21 -10.05 -13.41
N TYR A 54 -6.84 -8.78 -13.62
CA TYR A 54 -5.52 -8.28 -13.26
C TYR A 54 -5.33 -8.16 -11.73
N VAL A 55 -6.39 -7.75 -11.01
CA VAL A 55 -6.32 -7.71 -9.54
C VAL A 55 -6.07 -9.11 -8.96
N LYS A 56 -6.65 -10.15 -9.53
CA LYS A 56 -6.38 -11.54 -9.13
C LYS A 56 -4.93 -11.96 -9.37
N GLU A 57 -4.32 -11.52 -10.48
CA GLU A 57 -2.92 -11.84 -10.79
C GLU A 57 -1.93 -11.16 -9.82
N LEU A 58 -2.32 -10.08 -9.14
CA LEU A 58 -1.49 -9.43 -8.14
C LEU A 58 -1.38 -10.22 -6.82
N GLU A 59 -2.25 -11.19 -6.59
CA GLU A 59 -2.26 -12.04 -5.38
C GLU A 59 -2.18 -11.23 -4.08
N LEU A 60 -2.92 -10.12 -4.00
CA LEU A 60 -2.88 -9.21 -2.87
C LEU A 60 -3.31 -9.89 -1.56
N GLY A 61 -2.52 -9.72 -0.50
CA GLY A 61 -2.84 -10.25 0.83
C GLY A 61 -3.95 -9.47 1.53
N VAL A 62 -3.97 -8.14 1.34
CA VAL A 62 -4.95 -7.22 1.94
C VAL A 62 -5.37 -6.12 0.97
N ILE A 63 -6.59 -5.60 1.14
CA ILE A 63 -7.09 -4.40 0.44
C ILE A 63 -7.77 -3.48 1.47
N ARG A 64 -7.29 -2.25 1.55
CA ARG A 64 -7.82 -1.19 2.42
C ARG A 64 -9.01 -0.49 1.75
N TYR A 65 -10.09 -0.21 2.51
CA TYR A 65 -11.34 0.41 2.05
C TYR A 65 -12.08 1.08 3.23
N PRO A 66 -12.94 2.09 3.08
CA PRO A 66 -13.41 2.75 1.84
C PRO A 66 -12.52 3.92 1.41
N GLY A 67 -11.48 4.21 2.09
CA GLY A 67 -10.62 5.32 1.84
C GLY A 67 -9.56 5.46 2.94
N GLY A 68 -8.83 6.36 2.74
CA GLY A 68 -8.13 7.60 2.77
C GLY A 68 -9.02 8.76 3.23
N ASN A 69 -8.78 9.88 2.62
CA ASN A 69 -9.41 11.14 3.00
C ASN A 69 -10.95 11.08 2.91
N PHE A 70 -11.48 10.30 1.97
CA PHE A 70 -12.91 10.06 1.82
C PHE A 70 -13.56 9.57 3.12
N THR A 71 -12.86 8.74 3.90
CA THR A 71 -13.41 8.11 5.12
C THR A 71 -13.92 9.14 6.12
N SER A 72 -13.29 10.30 6.26
CA SER A 72 -13.70 11.33 7.24
C SER A 72 -15.04 11.99 6.93
N GLY A 73 -15.55 11.87 5.70
CA GLY A 73 -16.90 12.28 5.31
C GLY A 73 -17.89 11.14 5.13
N TYR A 74 -17.41 9.90 5.20
CA TYR A 74 -18.19 8.70 4.90
C TYR A 74 -19.15 8.31 6.03
N ASP A 75 -20.38 7.95 5.66
CA ASP A 75 -21.38 7.33 6.53
C ASP A 75 -21.75 5.97 5.95
N TRP A 76 -21.26 4.89 6.54
CA TRP A 76 -21.50 3.55 6.02
C TRP A 76 -22.99 3.16 5.97
N VAL A 77 -23.84 3.77 6.80
CA VAL A 77 -25.28 3.52 6.82
C VAL A 77 -25.93 3.96 5.50
N ASP A 78 -25.42 5.00 4.87
CA ASP A 78 -25.90 5.47 3.56
C ASP A 78 -25.63 4.47 2.42
N THR A 79 -24.72 3.52 2.63
CA THR A 79 -24.22 2.60 1.60
C THR A 79 -24.80 1.18 1.70
N VAL A 80 -25.71 0.95 2.65
CA VAL A 80 -26.35 -0.35 2.84
C VAL A 80 -27.84 -0.33 2.45
N GLY A 81 -28.44 -1.50 2.27
CA GLY A 81 -29.83 -1.62 1.81
C GLY A 81 -29.96 -1.46 0.29
N ARG A 82 -31.17 -1.16 -0.17
CA ARG A 82 -31.49 -1.08 -1.61
C ARG A 82 -30.83 0.11 -2.26
N LYS A 83 -30.08 -0.09 -3.36
CA LYS A 83 -29.30 0.96 -4.06
C LYS A 83 -30.14 2.18 -4.45
N GLU A 84 -31.38 1.95 -4.89
CA GLU A 84 -32.29 3.01 -5.34
C GLU A 84 -32.76 3.93 -4.19
N GLN A 85 -32.56 3.51 -2.96
CA GLN A 85 -32.96 4.25 -1.74
C GLN A 85 -31.76 4.93 -1.06
N ARG A 86 -30.54 4.67 -1.53
CA ARG A 86 -29.33 5.27 -0.96
C ARG A 86 -29.22 6.74 -1.35
N PRO A 87 -28.88 7.63 -0.41
CA PRO A 87 -28.75 9.06 -0.71
C PRO A 87 -27.51 9.34 -1.58
N LYS A 88 -27.63 10.32 -2.47
CA LYS A 88 -26.46 10.94 -3.10
C LYS A 88 -25.89 11.98 -2.15
N LYS A 89 -24.58 11.99 -1.96
CA LYS A 89 -23.88 12.92 -1.07
C LYS A 89 -22.77 13.68 -1.81
N ILE A 90 -22.40 14.83 -1.26
CA ILE A 90 -21.16 15.50 -1.68
C ILE A 90 -19.99 14.76 -1.03
N ASP A 91 -19.02 14.39 -1.83
CA ASP A 91 -17.73 13.96 -1.34
C ASP A 91 -16.91 15.19 -0.93
N LEU A 92 -16.65 15.30 0.38
CA LEU A 92 -15.95 16.44 0.97
C LEU A 92 -14.45 16.43 0.71
N ALA A 93 -13.87 15.24 0.51
CA ALA A 93 -12.43 15.09 0.29
C ALA A 93 -12.03 15.46 -1.14
N TRP A 94 -12.75 14.96 -2.13
CA TRP A 94 -12.37 15.00 -3.54
C TRP A 94 -13.27 15.88 -4.41
N ARG A 95 -14.19 16.63 -3.80
CA ARG A 95 -15.15 17.53 -4.49
C ARG A 95 -15.96 16.78 -5.57
N GLY A 96 -16.31 15.53 -5.29
CA GLY A 96 -17.11 14.67 -6.14
C GLY A 96 -18.58 14.58 -5.72
N ILE A 97 -19.35 13.81 -6.49
CA ILE A 97 -20.68 13.31 -6.09
C ILE A 97 -20.56 11.82 -5.79
N GLU A 98 -20.90 11.43 -4.57
CA GLU A 98 -20.98 10.03 -4.17
C GLU A 98 -22.45 9.53 -4.31
N PRO A 99 -22.73 8.67 -5.29
CA PRO A 99 -24.06 8.12 -5.48
C PRO A 99 -24.41 6.96 -4.52
N ASN A 100 -23.43 6.47 -3.75
CA ASN A 100 -23.54 5.30 -2.88
C ASN A 100 -24.03 4.00 -3.59
N SER A 101 -23.84 3.92 -4.92
CA SER A 101 -24.23 2.73 -5.69
C SER A 101 -23.25 1.56 -5.54
N PHE A 102 -22.02 1.85 -5.08
CA PHE A 102 -21.06 0.89 -4.59
C PHE A 102 -20.82 1.19 -3.10
N GLY A 103 -21.13 0.25 -2.24
CA GLY A 103 -21.03 0.43 -0.80
C GLY A 103 -20.48 -0.81 -0.11
N LEU A 104 -20.78 -0.95 1.16
CA LEU A 104 -20.24 -2.00 2.02
C LEU A 104 -20.48 -3.40 1.47
N HIS A 105 -21.72 -3.72 1.07
CA HIS A 105 -22.05 -5.06 0.54
C HIS A 105 -21.40 -5.33 -0.81
N GLU A 106 -21.35 -4.34 -1.69
CA GLU A 106 -20.69 -4.44 -3.00
C GLU A 106 -19.18 -4.67 -2.83
N PHE A 107 -18.55 -3.95 -1.91
CA PHE A 107 -17.12 -4.14 -1.61
C PHE A 107 -16.83 -5.56 -1.10
N PHE A 108 -17.61 -6.06 -0.11
CA PHE A 108 -17.38 -7.42 0.39
C PHE A 108 -17.65 -8.49 -0.66
N LYS A 109 -18.59 -8.27 -1.56
CA LYS A 109 -18.80 -9.15 -2.69
C LYS A 109 -17.64 -9.10 -3.66
N TRP A 110 -17.19 -7.93 -4.03
CA TRP A 110 -16.06 -7.73 -4.94
C TRP A 110 -14.76 -8.34 -4.39
N ILE A 111 -14.40 -8.06 -3.14
CA ILE A 111 -13.15 -8.57 -2.55
C ILE A 111 -13.14 -10.09 -2.42
N SER A 112 -14.30 -10.73 -2.30
CA SER A 112 -14.39 -12.19 -2.26
C SER A 112 -13.92 -12.85 -3.56
N HIS A 113 -13.93 -12.13 -4.68
CA HIS A 113 -13.43 -12.62 -5.97
C HIS A 113 -11.90 -12.57 -6.08
N VAL A 114 -11.23 -11.74 -5.28
CA VAL A 114 -9.76 -11.56 -5.34
C VAL A 114 -9.00 -12.25 -4.21
N GLN A 115 -9.72 -12.88 -3.27
CA GLN A 115 -9.17 -13.63 -2.13
C GLN A 115 -8.32 -12.79 -1.15
N ALA A 116 -8.28 -11.46 -1.29
CA ALA A 116 -7.63 -10.58 -0.35
C ALA A 116 -8.45 -10.41 0.93
N LYS A 117 -7.80 -10.09 2.06
CA LYS A 117 -8.47 -9.75 3.31
C LYS A 117 -8.78 -8.25 3.36
N PRO A 118 -9.95 -7.84 3.82
CA PRO A 118 -10.27 -6.41 3.96
C PRO A 118 -9.55 -5.80 5.15
N ILE A 119 -9.02 -4.59 4.96
CA ILE A 119 -8.73 -3.62 6.02
C ILE A 119 -9.81 -2.55 5.91
N PHE A 120 -10.65 -2.39 6.92
CA PHE A 120 -11.74 -1.42 6.86
C PHE A 120 -11.44 -0.20 7.74
N THR A 121 -11.59 1.00 7.18
CA THR A 121 -11.33 2.24 7.90
C THR A 121 -12.62 2.81 8.49
N VAL A 122 -12.65 3.07 9.80
CA VAL A 122 -13.78 3.73 10.47
C VAL A 122 -13.64 5.26 10.43
N ASN A 123 -14.77 5.97 10.38
CA ASN A 123 -14.79 7.42 10.38
C ASN A 123 -14.61 7.99 11.80
N LEU A 124 -13.39 8.36 12.17
CA LEU A 124 -13.09 9.13 13.37
C LEU A 124 -12.85 10.63 13.10
N GLY A 125 -13.11 11.09 11.87
CA GLY A 125 -13.09 12.51 11.51
C GLY A 125 -14.36 13.22 11.96
N THR A 126 -15.49 12.95 11.27
CA THR A 126 -16.81 13.57 11.54
C THR A 126 -17.74 12.70 12.40
N LYS A 127 -17.41 11.42 12.58
CA LYS A 127 -18.11 10.47 13.44
C LYS A 127 -17.29 10.17 14.70
N GLY A 128 -17.55 9.06 15.36
CA GLY A 128 -16.86 8.74 16.62
C GLY A 128 -17.07 7.30 17.09
N ILE A 129 -16.91 7.11 18.39
CA ILE A 129 -16.82 5.81 19.06
C ILE A 129 -18.05 4.93 18.78
N ASP A 130 -19.24 5.51 18.88
CA ASP A 130 -20.51 4.72 18.70
C ASP A 130 -20.69 4.27 17.26
N GLU A 131 -20.33 5.12 16.29
CA GLU A 131 -20.34 4.79 14.87
C GLU A 131 -19.37 3.64 14.54
N ALA A 132 -18.14 3.70 15.06
CA ALA A 132 -17.13 2.64 14.88
C ALA A 132 -17.62 1.30 15.46
N LYS A 133 -18.19 1.32 16.68
CA LYS A 133 -18.80 0.15 17.32
C LYS A 133 -19.94 -0.42 16.48
N ASN A 134 -20.84 0.44 16.00
CA ASN A 134 -22.03 0.04 15.24
C ASN A 134 -21.62 -0.63 13.92
N LEU A 135 -20.57 -0.16 13.27
CA LEU A 135 -20.03 -0.76 12.06
C LEU A 135 -19.44 -2.16 12.32
N VAL A 136 -18.67 -2.33 13.42
CA VAL A 136 -18.16 -3.66 13.80
C VAL A 136 -19.31 -4.61 14.14
N GLU A 137 -20.34 -4.15 14.87
CA GLU A 137 -21.52 -4.93 15.17
C GLU A 137 -22.25 -5.36 13.88
N TYR A 138 -22.42 -4.44 12.92
CA TYR A 138 -22.99 -4.74 11.62
C TYR A 138 -22.19 -5.81 10.87
N CYS A 139 -20.87 -5.67 10.85
CA CYS A 139 -19.98 -6.55 10.07
C CYS A 139 -19.76 -7.91 10.74
N ASN A 140 -19.59 -7.95 12.05
CA ASN A 140 -19.01 -9.11 12.73
C ASN A 140 -19.97 -9.81 13.69
N PHE A 141 -20.98 -9.11 14.26
CA PHE A 141 -21.85 -9.75 15.23
C PHE A 141 -22.85 -10.70 14.53
N PRO A 142 -23.07 -11.92 15.08
CA PRO A 142 -23.83 -12.95 14.37
C PRO A 142 -25.29 -12.55 14.08
N LYS A 143 -26.08 -12.24 15.10
CA LYS A 143 -27.52 -11.91 15.02
C LYS A 143 -28.07 -11.50 16.38
N GLY A 144 -29.32 -10.93 16.38
CA GLY A 144 -30.08 -10.66 17.60
C GLY A 144 -29.84 -9.27 18.16
N THR A 145 -29.16 -8.39 17.42
CA THR A 145 -28.98 -6.97 17.74
C THR A 145 -29.43 -6.12 16.56
N PHE A 146 -29.71 -4.83 16.79
CA PHE A 146 -30.22 -3.95 15.76
C PHE A 146 -29.37 -3.97 14.47
N TRP A 147 -28.04 -3.81 14.61
CA TRP A 147 -27.15 -3.72 13.45
C TRP A 147 -26.91 -5.07 12.78
N SER A 148 -26.75 -6.15 13.54
CA SER A 148 -26.59 -7.49 12.98
C SER A 148 -27.85 -7.96 12.24
N ASP A 149 -29.03 -7.65 12.77
CA ASP A 149 -30.30 -8.00 12.14
C ASP A 149 -30.58 -7.12 10.91
N LEU A 150 -30.12 -5.85 10.91
CA LEU A 150 -30.15 -5.01 9.72
C LEU A 150 -29.27 -5.57 8.60
N ARG A 151 -28.06 -6.08 8.90
CA ARG A 151 -27.22 -6.78 7.91
C ARG A 151 -27.97 -7.96 7.30
N ILE A 152 -28.62 -8.77 8.13
CA ILE A 152 -29.41 -9.94 7.68
C ILE A 152 -30.57 -9.49 6.80
N LYS A 153 -31.31 -8.46 7.19
CA LYS A 153 -32.38 -7.85 6.40
C LYS A 153 -31.91 -7.33 5.04
N ASN A 154 -30.66 -6.79 4.99
CA ASN A 154 -30.01 -6.34 3.77
C ASN A 154 -29.42 -7.48 2.91
N GLY A 155 -29.71 -8.75 3.27
CA GLY A 155 -29.39 -9.94 2.45
C GLY A 155 -28.14 -10.70 2.87
N GLN A 156 -27.33 -10.18 3.79
CA GLN A 156 -26.09 -10.85 4.25
C GLN A 156 -26.34 -11.58 5.58
N LYS A 157 -26.64 -12.89 5.49
CA LYS A 157 -26.98 -13.71 6.67
C LYS A 157 -25.81 -13.95 7.62
N LYS A 158 -24.62 -14.28 7.06
CA LYS A 158 -23.40 -14.52 7.84
C LYS A 158 -22.67 -13.20 8.09
N PRO A 159 -21.93 -13.06 9.20
CA PRO A 159 -20.99 -11.97 9.38
C PRO A 159 -19.99 -11.88 8.22
N PHE A 160 -19.54 -10.68 7.90
CA PHE A 160 -18.42 -10.46 6.97
C PHE A 160 -17.09 -10.90 7.60
N GLY A 161 -16.96 -10.78 8.93
CA GLY A 161 -15.81 -11.27 9.67
C GLY A 161 -14.55 -10.43 9.45
N VAL A 162 -14.69 -9.12 9.41
CA VAL A 162 -13.56 -8.18 9.23
C VAL A 162 -12.64 -8.23 10.43
N LYS A 163 -11.34 -8.49 10.20
CA LYS A 163 -10.35 -8.61 11.26
C LYS A 163 -9.46 -7.40 11.43
N LEU A 164 -9.26 -6.61 10.39
CA LEU A 164 -8.35 -5.46 10.40
C LEU A 164 -9.13 -4.15 10.24
N TRP A 165 -8.89 -3.21 11.15
CA TRP A 165 -9.62 -1.95 11.23
C TRP A 165 -8.68 -0.75 11.42
N CYS A 166 -8.70 0.22 10.50
CA CYS A 166 -8.02 1.50 10.69
C CYS A 166 -8.90 2.45 11.49
N LEU A 167 -8.33 3.11 12.48
CA LEU A 167 -9.01 4.05 13.38
C LEU A 167 -9.01 5.49 12.80
N GLY A 168 -9.52 5.66 11.59
CA GLY A 168 -9.51 6.91 10.84
C GLY A 168 -8.43 6.98 9.77
N ASN A 169 -8.20 8.18 9.23
CA ASN A 169 -7.20 8.46 8.19
C ASN A 169 -6.60 9.85 8.37
N GLU A 170 -5.26 9.98 8.38
CA GLU A 170 -4.50 11.25 8.29
C GLU A 170 -5.01 12.37 9.21
N LEU A 171 -5.46 12.05 10.42
CA LEU A 171 -6.08 13.04 11.33
C LEU A 171 -5.09 14.07 11.90
N ASP A 172 -3.80 13.94 11.61
CA ASP A 172 -2.74 14.93 11.84
C ASP A 172 -2.68 16.00 10.74
N GLY A 173 -3.19 15.68 9.53
CA GLY A 173 -3.08 16.52 8.35
C GLY A 173 -4.07 17.69 8.34
N PRO A 174 -3.63 18.94 8.08
CA PRO A 174 -4.53 20.10 8.05
C PRO A 174 -5.54 20.08 6.89
N TRP A 175 -5.33 19.22 5.89
CA TRP A 175 -6.26 18.98 4.78
C TRP A 175 -7.40 18.04 5.13
N GLN A 176 -7.23 17.23 6.21
CA GLN A 176 -8.18 16.19 6.55
C GLN A 176 -9.41 16.77 7.25
N VAL A 177 -10.60 16.37 6.80
CA VAL A 177 -11.85 16.72 7.46
C VAL A 177 -11.87 16.10 8.86
N GLY A 178 -12.02 16.92 9.88
CA GLY A 178 -12.01 16.50 11.28
C GLY A 178 -10.61 16.22 11.83
N ALA A 179 -9.56 16.85 11.25
CA ALA A 179 -8.21 16.82 11.82
C ALA A 179 -8.20 17.17 13.33
N LYS A 180 -7.27 16.55 14.07
CA LYS A 180 -7.21 16.61 15.53
C LYS A 180 -5.78 16.81 16.00
N SER A 181 -5.63 17.38 17.19
CA SER A 181 -4.35 17.27 17.90
C SER A 181 -4.04 15.80 18.25
N ALA A 182 -2.77 15.49 18.44
CA ALA A 182 -2.33 14.13 18.77
C ALA A 182 -3.03 13.57 20.02
N TYR A 183 -3.19 14.40 21.05
CA TYR A 183 -3.86 14.03 22.29
C TYR A 183 -5.36 13.73 22.08
N GLU A 184 -6.08 14.62 21.39
CA GLU A 184 -7.51 14.41 21.09
C GLU A 184 -7.73 13.15 20.28
N TYR A 185 -6.88 12.92 19.27
CA TYR A 185 -6.96 11.72 18.44
C TYR A 185 -6.62 10.45 19.24
N GLY A 186 -5.51 10.46 19.97
CA GLY A 186 -5.08 9.30 20.76
C GLY A 186 -6.14 8.87 21.75
N ARG A 187 -6.77 9.81 22.46
CA ARG A 187 -7.90 9.55 23.37
C ARG A 187 -9.11 8.95 22.65
N LEU A 188 -9.50 9.53 21.51
CA LEU A 188 -10.61 9.05 20.71
C LEU A 188 -10.35 7.64 20.17
N ALA A 189 -9.19 7.40 19.60
CA ALA A 189 -8.80 6.11 19.02
C ALA A 189 -8.71 5.01 20.08
N ASN A 190 -8.16 5.33 21.27
CA ASN A 190 -8.12 4.42 22.40
C ASN A 190 -9.52 3.92 22.78
N GLU A 191 -10.47 4.83 22.96
CA GLU A 191 -11.83 4.46 23.35
C GLU A 191 -12.59 3.76 22.21
N ALA A 192 -12.36 4.18 20.95
CA ALA A 192 -12.92 3.49 19.79
C ALA A 192 -12.43 2.04 19.69
N SER A 193 -11.13 1.81 19.78
CA SER A 193 -10.55 0.46 19.77
C SER A 193 -11.13 -0.43 20.89
N LYS A 194 -11.23 0.09 22.11
CA LYS A 194 -11.80 -0.65 23.24
C LYS A 194 -13.22 -1.11 22.96
N VAL A 195 -14.10 -0.21 22.53
CA VAL A 195 -15.52 -0.59 22.29
C VAL A 195 -15.66 -1.50 21.07
N MET A 196 -14.84 -1.34 20.04
CA MET A 196 -14.83 -2.25 18.89
C MET A 196 -14.41 -3.66 19.31
N LYS A 197 -13.37 -3.79 20.13
CA LYS A 197 -12.89 -5.09 20.68
C LYS A 197 -13.87 -5.69 21.69
N LEU A 198 -14.73 -4.92 22.35
CA LEU A 198 -15.83 -5.44 23.17
C LEU A 198 -16.96 -6.06 22.33
N VAL A 199 -17.09 -5.69 21.07
CA VAL A 199 -18.02 -6.33 20.13
C VAL A 199 -17.43 -7.61 19.53
N ASP A 200 -16.15 -7.57 19.16
CA ASP A 200 -15.40 -8.72 18.63
C ASP A 200 -13.95 -8.62 19.09
N ASP A 201 -13.56 -9.42 20.08
CA ASP A 201 -12.21 -9.42 20.68
C ASP A 201 -11.11 -9.99 19.78
N SER A 202 -11.50 -10.58 18.65
CA SER A 202 -10.58 -11.16 17.68
C SER A 202 -10.14 -10.17 16.59
N ILE A 203 -10.56 -8.91 16.65
CA ILE A 203 -10.14 -7.88 15.70
C ILE A 203 -8.80 -7.26 16.09
N GLU A 204 -8.10 -6.78 15.08
CA GLU A 204 -6.86 -6.01 15.19
C GLU A 204 -7.13 -4.57 14.72
N THR A 205 -6.57 -3.59 15.42
CA THR A 205 -6.77 -2.17 15.14
C THR A 205 -5.47 -1.48 14.78
N ILE A 206 -5.55 -0.56 13.82
CA ILE A 206 -4.44 0.25 13.32
C ILE A 206 -4.67 1.68 13.74
N LEU A 207 -3.78 2.20 14.60
CA LEU A 207 -3.76 3.60 15.01
C LEU A 207 -3.23 4.45 13.84
N VAL A 208 -3.88 5.56 13.50
CA VAL A 208 -3.31 6.51 12.54
C VAL A 208 -2.02 7.09 13.10
N GLY A 209 -0.97 7.08 12.31
CA GLY A 209 0.26 7.81 12.56
C GLY A 209 0.35 9.05 11.68
N SER A 210 1.54 9.66 11.62
CA SER A 210 1.76 10.83 10.79
C SER A 210 1.55 10.53 9.31
N SER A 211 0.73 11.35 8.65
CA SER A 211 0.39 11.27 7.23
C SER A 211 1.57 11.53 6.31
N THR A 212 2.60 12.18 6.81
CA THR A 212 3.85 12.44 6.10
C THR A 212 4.93 12.92 7.06
N PRO A 213 6.22 12.54 6.85
CA PRO A 213 7.32 13.10 7.63
C PRO A 213 7.59 14.59 7.35
N ARG A 214 6.80 15.25 6.48
CA ARG A 214 6.91 16.68 6.16
C ARG A 214 6.22 17.58 7.14
N LEU A 215 5.27 17.07 7.92
CA LEU A 215 4.56 17.89 8.89
C LEU A 215 5.47 18.27 10.06
N PRO A 216 5.41 19.52 10.53
CA PRO A 216 6.20 19.95 11.69
C PRO A 216 5.89 19.18 12.98
N SER A 217 4.76 18.50 13.03
CA SER A 217 4.33 17.65 14.14
C SER A 217 4.98 16.28 14.18
N TYR A 218 5.62 15.85 13.07
CA TYR A 218 6.31 14.56 12.98
C TYR A 218 7.65 14.55 13.74
N PRO A 219 8.06 13.48 14.47
CA PRO A 219 7.25 12.32 14.86
C PRO A 219 6.57 12.49 16.23
N GLU A 220 6.50 13.70 16.76
CA GLU A 220 5.93 14.01 18.09
C GLU A 220 4.43 13.68 18.15
N TRP A 221 3.71 13.87 17.03
CA TRP A 221 2.30 13.50 16.93
C TRP A 221 2.08 12.00 17.16
N ASP A 222 2.94 11.16 16.53
CA ASP A 222 2.92 9.70 16.70
C ASP A 222 3.17 9.31 18.15
N ARG A 223 4.17 9.92 18.79
CA ARG A 223 4.52 9.66 20.18
C ARG A 223 3.34 9.93 21.12
N ILE A 224 2.70 11.10 21.00
CA ILE A 224 1.59 11.49 21.88
C ILE A 224 0.37 10.59 21.63
N ALA A 225 0.02 10.32 20.38
CA ALA A 225 -1.11 9.44 20.05
C ALA A 225 -0.90 8.01 20.59
N LEU A 226 0.33 7.50 20.49
CA LEU A 226 0.71 6.19 21.05
C LEU A 226 0.64 6.17 22.59
N GLU A 227 1.10 7.20 23.28
CA GLU A 227 1.01 7.24 24.75
C GLU A 227 -0.43 7.07 25.25
N GLU A 228 -1.41 7.58 24.49
CA GLU A 228 -2.83 7.46 24.85
C GLU A 228 -3.47 6.12 24.47
N ALA A 229 -2.97 5.44 23.43
CA ALA A 229 -3.67 4.30 22.84
C ALA A 229 -2.88 2.97 22.85
N TYR A 230 -1.61 2.95 23.26
CA TYR A 230 -0.64 1.88 23.07
C TYR A 230 -1.18 0.47 23.38
N GLU A 231 -1.84 0.30 24.53
CA GLU A 231 -2.28 -1.01 24.99
C GLU A 231 -3.49 -1.55 24.22
N ASN A 232 -4.29 -0.68 23.63
CA ASN A 232 -5.53 -1.07 22.99
C ASN A 232 -5.45 -1.17 21.45
N VAL A 233 -4.35 -0.74 20.82
CA VAL A 233 -4.15 -0.81 19.36
C VAL A 233 -3.05 -1.80 19.02
N ASP A 234 -3.04 -2.37 17.80
CA ASP A 234 -2.14 -3.46 17.43
C ASP A 234 -1.03 -2.99 16.48
N TYR A 235 -1.31 -1.96 15.69
CA TYR A 235 -0.39 -1.37 14.71
C TYR A 235 -0.42 0.15 14.77
N LEU A 236 0.69 0.78 14.36
CA LEU A 236 0.77 2.21 14.02
C LEU A 236 0.88 2.36 12.50
N ALA A 237 0.04 3.19 11.90
CA ALA A 237 0.07 3.50 10.48
C ALA A 237 1.23 4.45 10.11
N LEU A 238 1.73 4.31 8.89
CA LEU A 238 2.68 5.22 8.26
C LEU A 238 2.21 5.56 6.85
N HIS A 239 2.33 6.81 6.43
CA HIS A 239 2.11 7.24 5.06
C HIS A 239 3.33 7.95 4.50
N ASN A 240 3.64 7.76 3.22
CA ASN A 240 4.64 8.54 2.49
C ASN A 240 4.47 8.42 0.97
N TYR A 241 4.60 9.55 0.29
CA TYR A 241 4.63 9.65 -1.16
C TYR A 241 5.91 10.36 -1.59
N ILE A 242 6.62 9.82 -2.57
CA ILE A 242 7.88 10.39 -3.07
C ILE A 242 7.67 11.07 -4.42
N ASP A 243 8.02 12.34 -4.51
CA ASP A 243 7.91 13.16 -5.71
C ASP A 243 9.28 13.57 -6.25
N LYS A 244 9.39 13.76 -7.57
CA LYS A 244 10.59 14.28 -8.27
C LYS A 244 10.96 15.70 -7.87
N TYR A 245 9.99 16.46 -7.38
CA TYR A 245 10.14 17.87 -6.99
C TYR A 245 10.36 18.07 -5.49
N ASP A 246 10.42 17.00 -4.72
CA ASP A 246 10.63 17.08 -3.29
C ASP A 246 12.01 17.60 -2.91
N GLU A 247 12.07 18.58 -1.99
CA GLU A 247 13.32 18.97 -1.36
C GLU A 247 13.90 17.86 -0.48
N GLU A 248 15.21 17.88 -0.26
CA GLU A 248 15.87 16.99 0.69
C GLU A 248 15.42 17.30 2.13
N ASP A 249 15.29 18.57 2.44
CA ASP A 249 14.66 19.08 3.65
C ASP A 249 13.13 19.08 3.44
N LEU A 250 12.45 18.07 3.99
CA LEU A 250 11.02 17.86 3.81
C LEU A 250 10.13 18.95 4.45
N THR A 251 10.70 19.84 5.25
CA THR A 251 9.98 21.01 5.81
C THR A 251 9.86 22.16 4.81
N LYS A 252 10.58 22.10 3.70
CA LYS A 252 10.53 23.10 2.63
C LYS A 252 9.50 22.75 1.57
N PRO A 253 8.97 23.76 0.86
CA PRO A 253 8.09 23.53 -0.28
C PRO A 253 8.83 22.78 -1.40
N PRO A 254 8.10 22.08 -2.28
CA PRO A 254 8.68 21.42 -3.44
C PRO A 254 9.48 22.38 -4.33
N LYS A 255 10.50 21.84 -5.02
CA LYS A 255 11.33 22.57 -6.00
C LYS A 255 10.52 22.98 -7.22
N ASN A 256 11.04 24.01 -7.93
CA ASN A 256 10.51 24.38 -9.26
C ASN A 256 11.05 23.45 -10.37
N GLU A 257 12.20 22.82 -10.16
CA GLU A 257 12.87 21.93 -11.12
C GLU A 257 12.89 20.51 -10.59
N ARG A 258 12.67 19.55 -11.50
CA ARG A 258 12.76 18.13 -11.14
C ARG A 258 14.18 17.72 -10.79
N ASP A 259 14.33 16.72 -9.93
CA ASP A 259 15.61 16.08 -9.68
C ASP A 259 16.16 15.37 -10.93
N ASP A 260 17.49 15.25 -11.00
CA ASP A 260 18.09 14.25 -11.88
C ASP A 260 17.74 12.83 -11.40
N THR A 261 17.85 11.86 -12.30
CA THR A 261 17.51 10.46 -12.03
C THR A 261 18.23 9.90 -10.80
N ALA A 262 19.53 10.17 -10.65
CA ALA A 262 20.29 9.62 -9.53
C ALA A 262 19.79 10.17 -8.18
N THR A 263 19.51 11.47 -8.12
CA THR A 263 18.94 12.13 -6.95
C THR A 263 17.53 11.58 -6.64
N TYR A 264 16.71 11.41 -7.67
CA TYR A 264 15.35 10.90 -7.51
C TYR A 264 15.33 9.47 -6.98
N LEU A 265 16.10 8.56 -7.58
CA LEU A 265 16.19 7.17 -7.15
C LEU A 265 16.81 7.03 -5.75
N ALA A 266 17.69 7.94 -5.37
CA ALA A 266 18.27 7.98 -4.04
C ALA A 266 17.24 8.28 -2.94
N LYS A 267 16.10 8.92 -3.25
CA LYS A 267 15.06 9.23 -2.26
C LYS A 267 14.44 8.00 -1.59
N ALA A 268 14.66 6.80 -2.12
CA ALA A 268 14.19 5.56 -1.50
C ALA A 268 14.63 5.40 -0.04
N TYR A 269 15.81 5.94 0.35
CA TYR A 269 16.31 5.91 1.72
C TYR A 269 15.35 6.56 2.74
N ARG A 270 14.43 7.42 2.27
CA ARG A 270 13.48 8.10 3.14
C ARG A 270 12.50 7.14 3.80
N PHE A 271 12.21 6.01 3.14
CA PHE A 271 11.37 4.96 3.72
C PHE A 271 12.10 4.23 4.85
N ASP A 272 13.35 3.81 4.61
CA ASP A 272 14.17 3.19 5.67
C ASP A 272 14.25 4.12 6.89
N ARG A 273 14.60 5.38 6.64
CA ARG A 273 14.72 6.40 7.69
C ARG A 273 13.41 6.60 8.46
N GLN A 274 12.28 6.76 7.77
CA GLN A 274 10.98 6.96 8.43
C GLN A 274 10.60 5.74 9.27
N ILE A 275 10.80 4.52 8.75
CA ILE A 275 10.51 3.29 9.50
C ILE A 275 11.39 3.24 10.76
N GLU A 276 12.69 3.51 10.66
CA GLU A 276 13.62 3.52 11.79
C GLU A 276 13.24 4.57 12.85
N GLU A 277 12.89 5.78 12.43
CA GLU A 277 12.46 6.88 13.32
C GLU A 277 11.17 6.51 14.08
N ILE A 278 10.19 5.92 13.39
CA ILE A 278 8.93 5.52 14.02
C ILE A 278 9.07 4.26 14.87
N VAL A 279 9.92 3.31 14.48
CA VAL A 279 10.30 2.18 15.34
C VAL A 279 10.90 2.67 16.66
N ALA A 280 11.84 3.61 16.59
CA ALA A 280 12.42 4.22 17.79
C ALA A 280 11.38 4.93 18.65
N THR A 281 10.42 5.61 18.04
CA THR A 281 9.30 6.27 18.72
C THR A 281 8.40 5.23 19.43
N CYS A 282 8.04 4.15 18.78
CA CYS A 282 7.27 3.06 19.35
C CYS A 282 7.99 2.41 20.56
N ASP A 283 9.29 2.17 20.42
CA ASP A 283 10.10 1.53 21.46
C ASP A 283 10.35 2.48 22.65
N TYR A 284 10.44 3.80 22.40
CA TYR A 284 10.43 4.81 23.47
C TYR A 284 9.14 4.76 24.28
N VAL A 285 7.97 4.79 23.60
CA VAL A 285 6.66 4.75 24.28
C VAL A 285 6.46 3.43 25.03
N LYS A 286 6.86 2.30 24.44
CA LYS A 286 6.90 1.01 25.11
C LYS A 286 7.63 1.08 26.44
N GLY A 287 8.86 1.63 26.44
CA GLY A 287 9.68 1.79 27.65
C GLY A 287 9.06 2.75 28.65
N TYR A 288 8.52 3.89 28.18
CA TYR A 288 7.86 4.90 29.01
C TYR A 288 6.65 4.32 29.76
N LEU A 289 5.80 3.56 29.06
CA LEU A 289 4.62 2.92 29.63
C LEU A 289 4.94 1.61 30.37
N ARG A 290 6.18 1.11 30.29
CA ARG A 290 6.61 -0.20 30.81
C ARG A 290 5.78 -1.36 30.25
N SER A 291 5.40 -1.25 28.98
CA SER A 291 4.62 -2.28 28.29
C SER A 291 5.49 -3.44 27.83
N GLU A 292 4.96 -4.66 27.89
CA GLU A 292 5.61 -5.84 27.30
C GLU A 292 5.26 -6.01 25.80
N LYS A 293 4.25 -5.28 25.33
CA LYS A 293 3.77 -5.33 23.96
C LYS A 293 4.78 -4.72 22.98
N THR A 294 4.92 -5.30 21.80
CA THR A 294 5.66 -4.71 20.70
C THR A 294 4.67 -4.08 19.71
N MET A 295 4.82 -2.78 19.45
CA MET A 295 4.03 -2.10 18.43
C MET A 295 4.59 -2.42 17.05
N TYR A 296 3.76 -3.04 16.21
CA TYR A 296 4.07 -3.26 14.81
C TYR A 296 3.60 -2.09 13.95
N LEU A 297 4.10 -2.04 12.71
CA LEU A 297 3.80 -0.96 11.78
C LEU A 297 2.93 -1.46 10.62
N ALA A 298 2.03 -0.59 10.20
CA ALA A 298 1.25 -0.68 8.97
C ALA A 298 1.64 0.46 8.05
N PHE A 299 2.43 0.19 7.01
CA PHE A 299 2.69 1.18 5.97
C PHE A 299 1.51 1.14 4.99
N ASP A 300 0.34 1.58 5.45
CA ASP A 300 -0.94 1.32 4.80
C ASP A 300 -1.33 2.35 3.72
N GLU A 301 -0.41 3.30 3.44
CA GLU A 301 -0.54 4.22 2.32
C GLU A 301 0.84 4.71 1.84
N TRP A 302 1.25 4.28 0.63
CA TRP A 302 2.52 4.70 0.07
C TRP A 302 2.57 4.57 -1.45
N ASN A 303 3.32 5.45 -2.11
CA ASN A 303 3.60 5.35 -3.54
C ASN A 303 4.70 6.35 -3.97
N VAL A 304 5.04 6.25 -5.25
CA VAL A 304 5.64 7.33 -6.04
C VAL A 304 4.53 8.26 -6.50
N HIS A 305 4.69 9.56 -6.34
CA HIS A 305 3.75 10.56 -6.84
C HIS A 305 4.21 11.06 -8.21
N ALA A 306 3.69 10.44 -9.28
CA ALA A 306 3.95 10.86 -10.64
C ALA A 306 3.10 12.10 -11.02
N GLN A 307 3.56 12.87 -12.02
CA GLN A 307 2.84 14.06 -12.47
C GLN A 307 1.49 13.68 -13.11
N PRO A 308 0.36 14.11 -12.53
CA PRO A 308 -0.95 13.73 -13.03
C PRO A 308 -1.35 14.53 -14.28
N GLU A 309 -2.16 13.90 -15.12
CA GLU A 309 -2.89 14.63 -16.15
C GLU A 309 -4.09 15.37 -15.52
N LYS A 310 -4.26 16.63 -15.86
CA LYS A 310 -5.38 17.45 -15.37
C LYS A 310 -6.70 17.01 -16.03
N ARG A 311 -7.42 16.09 -15.39
CA ARG A 311 -8.69 15.54 -15.88
C ARG A 311 -9.86 15.77 -14.94
N HIS A 312 -9.60 16.21 -13.70
CA HIS A 312 -10.62 16.38 -12.67
C HIS A 312 -11.66 17.44 -13.01
N ARG A 313 -12.91 17.11 -12.75
CA ARG A 313 -14.07 18.01 -12.84
C ARG A 313 -14.85 17.94 -11.55
N ASP A 314 -15.04 19.10 -10.93
CA ASP A 314 -15.77 19.22 -9.66
C ASP A 314 -17.21 18.71 -9.77
N PHE A 315 -17.67 18.05 -8.72
CA PHE A 315 -19.05 17.59 -8.53
C PHE A 315 -19.57 16.64 -9.62
N GLU A 316 -18.68 15.86 -10.21
CA GLU A 316 -19.04 14.72 -11.06
C GLU A 316 -18.77 13.40 -10.33
N VAL A 317 -19.48 12.33 -10.76
CA VAL A 317 -19.25 10.98 -10.28
C VAL A 317 -18.04 10.38 -10.99
N GLY A 318 -17.04 9.88 -10.25
CA GLY A 318 -15.91 9.17 -10.83
C GLY A 318 -15.01 10.06 -11.72
N SER A 319 -14.97 11.38 -11.50
CA SER A 319 -14.09 12.28 -12.25
C SER A 319 -12.62 11.96 -11.93
N PRO A 320 -11.76 11.68 -12.94
CA PRO A 320 -10.38 11.26 -12.70
C PRO A 320 -9.58 12.26 -11.87
N ILE A 321 -8.91 11.77 -10.83
CA ILE A 321 -7.99 12.52 -9.96
C ILE A 321 -6.65 11.81 -10.01
N ASP A 322 -5.54 12.55 -10.05
CA ASP A 322 -4.16 12.04 -10.09
C ASP A 322 -3.95 10.87 -11.07
N TRP A 323 -4.66 10.94 -12.19
CA TRP A 323 -4.56 9.97 -13.27
C TRP A 323 -3.23 10.15 -14.00
N CYS A 324 -2.36 9.16 -13.99
CA CYS A 324 -1.02 9.28 -14.54
C CYS A 324 -0.49 7.96 -15.12
N TYR A 325 0.55 8.08 -15.93
CA TYR A 325 1.39 6.96 -16.34
C TYR A 325 2.71 6.99 -15.57
N PHE A 326 3.12 5.87 -15.03
CA PHE A 326 4.47 5.72 -14.47
C PHE A 326 5.50 5.46 -15.58
N THR A 327 6.66 6.12 -15.44
CA THR A 327 7.82 5.91 -16.30
C THR A 327 8.69 4.75 -15.75
N MET A 328 9.69 4.33 -16.54
CA MET A 328 10.68 3.36 -16.06
C MET A 328 11.42 3.88 -14.82
N GLU A 329 11.71 5.18 -14.76
CA GLU A 329 12.33 5.83 -13.61
C GLU A 329 11.45 5.72 -12.34
N ASP A 330 10.15 5.98 -12.48
CA ASP A 330 9.19 5.83 -11.38
C ASP A 330 9.10 4.37 -10.91
N THR A 331 9.14 3.43 -11.84
CA THR A 331 9.11 1.99 -11.55
C THR A 331 10.33 1.53 -10.75
N LEU A 332 11.53 2.05 -11.07
CA LEU A 332 12.75 1.75 -10.31
C LEU A 332 12.69 2.30 -8.88
N LEU A 333 12.18 3.53 -8.71
CA LEU A 333 12.00 4.10 -7.38
C LEU A 333 10.94 3.31 -6.60
N PHE A 334 9.78 3.05 -7.19
CA PHE A 334 8.71 2.28 -6.55
C PHE A 334 9.22 0.92 -6.04
N GLY A 335 9.96 0.19 -6.87
CA GLY A 335 10.64 -1.03 -6.44
C GLY A 335 11.50 -0.79 -5.20
N SER A 336 12.35 0.22 -5.20
CA SER A 336 13.22 0.55 -4.06
C SER A 336 12.45 0.89 -2.78
N LEU A 337 11.26 1.51 -2.89
CA LEU A 337 10.37 1.76 -1.72
C LEU A 337 9.85 0.45 -1.13
N GLY A 338 9.36 -0.47 -1.99
CA GLY A 338 8.97 -1.80 -1.56
C GLY A 338 10.11 -2.57 -0.87
N LEU A 339 11.38 -2.32 -1.30
CA LEU A 339 12.56 -2.92 -0.68
C LEU A 339 12.77 -2.46 0.74
N ALA A 340 12.63 -1.15 0.96
CA ALA A 340 12.73 -0.59 2.29
C ALA A 340 11.71 -1.23 3.23
N ILE A 341 10.47 -1.41 2.78
CA ILE A 341 9.43 -2.09 3.57
C ILE A 341 9.85 -3.53 3.91
N LEU A 342 10.37 -4.29 2.95
CA LEU A 342 10.81 -5.67 3.18
C LEU A 342 12.01 -5.78 4.11
N ARG A 343 12.97 -4.86 4.04
CA ARG A 343 14.12 -4.80 4.96
C ARG A 343 13.70 -4.70 6.42
N HIS A 344 12.53 -4.13 6.65
CA HIS A 344 11.96 -3.95 7.98
C HIS A 344 10.79 -4.91 8.28
N ALA A 345 10.78 -6.11 7.65
CA ALA A 345 9.74 -7.12 7.84
C ALA A 345 9.61 -7.64 9.28
N ASP A 346 10.62 -7.42 10.11
CA ASP A 346 10.56 -7.64 11.56
C ASP A 346 9.54 -6.72 12.25
N ARG A 347 9.40 -5.47 11.80
CA ARG A 347 8.52 -4.46 12.40
C ARG A 347 7.34 -4.07 11.53
N VAL A 348 7.48 -3.99 10.20
CA VAL A 348 6.39 -3.70 9.26
C VAL A 348 5.65 -4.98 8.91
N LYS A 349 4.38 -5.09 9.29
CA LYS A 349 3.58 -6.31 9.08
C LYS A 349 2.44 -6.15 8.09
N ILE A 350 2.07 -4.92 7.78
CA ILE A 350 1.03 -4.56 6.82
C ILE A 350 1.59 -3.50 5.89
N SER A 351 1.29 -3.61 4.60
CA SER A 351 1.62 -2.56 3.63
C SER A 351 0.56 -2.50 2.55
N CYS A 352 0.11 -1.28 2.19
CA CYS A 352 -0.84 -1.06 1.11
C CYS A 352 -0.31 0.00 0.16
N GLN A 353 0.00 -0.42 -1.05
CA GLN A 353 0.31 0.53 -2.12
C GLN A 353 -0.96 1.32 -2.47
N SER A 354 -0.83 2.62 -2.63
CA SER A 354 -1.90 3.55 -2.93
C SER A 354 -1.78 4.07 -4.37
N LEU A 355 -2.77 3.87 -5.25
CA LEU A 355 -4.02 3.15 -5.18
C LEU A 355 -4.02 1.99 -6.18
N LEU A 356 -5.04 1.12 -6.07
CA LEU A 356 -5.10 -0.07 -6.92
C LEU A 356 -5.39 0.25 -8.39
N VAL A 357 -6.34 1.17 -8.64
CA VAL A 357 -6.87 1.45 -9.99
C VAL A 357 -6.96 2.96 -10.24
N ASN A 358 -6.55 3.42 -11.41
CA ASN A 358 -6.74 4.74 -12.02
C ASN A 358 -6.12 5.98 -11.33
N THR A 359 -5.96 6.01 -10.05
CA THR A 359 -5.34 7.12 -9.31
C THR A 359 -3.97 6.68 -8.84
N ILE A 360 -2.88 7.29 -9.34
CA ILE A 360 -1.49 6.83 -9.13
C ILE A 360 -1.39 5.29 -9.10
N PRO A 361 -1.85 4.58 -10.13
CA PRO A 361 -2.37 3.22 -9.99
C PRO A 361 -1.37 2.12 -10.31
N LEU A 362 -1.61 0.91 -9.76
CA LEU A 362 -1.05 -0.34 -10.31
C LEU A 362 -1.72 -0.74 -11.62
N ILE A 363 -3.01 -0.44 -11.78
CA ILE A 363 -3.83 -0.80 -12.93
C ILE A 363 -4.48 0.47 -13.47
N LEU A 364 -4.23 0.78 -14.75
CA LEU A 364 -4.86 1.91 -15.42
C LEU A 364 -5.91 1.39 -16.40
N THR A 365 -7.13 1.96 -16.33
CA THR A 365 -8.23 1.60 -17.23
C THR A 365 -8.57 2.74 -18.16
N ASP A 366 -9.17 2.44 -19.30
CA ASP A 366 -9.80 3.44 -20.16
C ASP A 366 -11.27 3.12 -20.45
N ALA A 367 -12.00 4.09 -21.01
CA ALA A 367 -13.40 3.94 -21.37
C ALA A 367 -13.66 2.94 -22.51
N LYS A 368 -12.62 2.33 -23.09
CA LYS A 368 -12.71 1.35 -24.18
C LYS A 368 -12.29 -0.07 -23.77
N GLY A 369 -12.16 -0.32 -22.45
CA GLY A 369 -11.95 -1.68 -21.93
C GLY A 369 -10.52 -2.20 -22.00
N GLN A 370 -9.52 -1.36 -22.24
CA GLN A 370 -8.12 -1.79 -22.12
C GLN A 370 -7.58 -1.57 -20.74
N VAL A 371 -6.89 -2.57 -20.21
CA VAL A 371 -6.21 -2.53 -18.91
C VAL A 371 -4.72 -2.63 -19.15
N LEU A 372 -3.95 -1.69 -18.61
CA LEU A 372 -2.50 -1.69 -18.67
C LEU A 372 -1.93 -2.29 -17.40
N LYS A 373 -0.99 -3.24 -17.56
CA LYS A 373 -0.35 -3.96 -16.47
C LYS A 373 0.98 -3.30 -16.10
N GLN A 374 1.17 -3.00 -14.83
CA GLN A 374 2.46 -2.59 -14.28
C GLN A 374 2.87 -3.61 -13.21
N GLN A 375 4.05 -4.25 -13.35
CA GLN A 375 4.51 -5.31 -12.43
C GLN A 375 5.66 -4.82 -11.55
N ILE A 376 5.69 -5.30 -10.29
CA ILE A 376 6.69 -4.90 -9.30
C ILE A 376 7.14 -6.09 -8.43
N ILE A 377 8.45 -6.19 -8.13
CA ILE A 377 9.07 -7.21 -7.25
C ILE A 377 10.38 -6.69 -6.59
N CYS A 378 10.71 -7.04 -5.36
CA CYS A 378 11.73 -6.43 -4.48
C CYS A 378 13.01 -7.19 -4.04
N PRO A 379 14.12 -6.51 -3.61
CA PRO A 379 15.44 -7.00 -3.12
C PRO A 379 16.40 -6.26 -2.18
N VAL A 380 17.58 -6.75 -1.69
CA VAL A 380 18.65 -6.13 -0.83
C VAL A 380 20.14 -6.46 -1.13
N TYR A 381 21.19 -5.61 -0.79
CA TYR A 381 22.60 -5.71 -0.79
C TYR A 381 23.61 -4.79 -0.42
N ASP A 382 24.91 -4.90 -0.59
CA ASP A 382 26.03 -3.97 -0.33
C ASP A 382 26.77 -3.57 -1.60
N CYS A 383 26.99 -2.24 -1.84
CA CYS A 383 27.71 -1.72 -2.99
C CYS A 383 28.13 -0.26 -2.82
N GLU A 384 28.84 0.33 -3.82
CA GLU A 384 29.13 1.76 -3.89
C GLU A 384 27.84 2.59 -3.80
N LYS A 385 27.95 3.84 -3.31
CA LYS A 385 26.80 4.69 -2.94
C LYS A 385 26.74 5.98 -3.75
N ILE A 386 25.53 6.35 -4.18
CA ILE A 386 25.18 7.69 -4.64
C ILE A 386 24.45 8.39 -3.50
N LYS A 387 24.95 9.53 -3.01
CA LYS A 387 24.31 10.29 -1.91
C LYS A 387 23.88 9.41 -0.72
N ASN A 388 24.77 8.52 -0.27
CA ASN A 388 24.56 7.55 0.80
C ASN A 388 23.61 6.37 0.48
N VAL A 389 23.13 6.22 -0.76
CA VAL A 389 22.30 5.11 -1.21
C VAL A 389 23.10 4.16 -2.08
N PRO A 390 22.99 2.83 -1.94
CA PRO A 390 23.69 1.86 -2.79
C PRO A 390 23.44 2.06 -4.28
N TYR A 391 24.46 1.86 -5.13
CA TYR A 391 24.32 1.84 -6.59
C TYR A 391 23.36 0.75 -7.04
N VAL A 392 23.45 -0.39 -6.39
CA VAL A 392 22.52 -1.51 -6.58
C VAL A 392 21.80 -1.75 -5.28
N ASP A 393 20.49 -1.72 -5.34
CA ASP A 393 19.63 -2.09 -4.23
C ASP A 393 19.28 -3.58 -4.32
N SER A 394 18.99 -4.29 -3.25
CA SER A 394 18.60 -5.71 -3.32
C SER A 394 17.89 -6.27 -2.07
N VAL A 395 16.97 -7.27 -2.12
CA VAL A 395 16.44 -8.12 -1.02
C VAL A 395 16.55 -9.59 -1.44
N ILE A 396 16.78 -10.45 -0.51
CA ILE A 396 16.72 -11.88 -0.75
C ILE A 396 15.59 -12.47 0.11
N VAL A 397 14.75 -13.26 -0.54
CA VAL A 397 13.65 -13.96 0.10
C VAL A 397 13.87 -15.46 -0.01
N ASP A 398 13.87 -16.14 1.11
CA ASP A 398 13.89 -17.60 1.20
C ASP A 398 12.49 -18.08 1.64
N ASN A 399 11.84 -18.88 0.81
CA ASN A 399 10.55 -19.51 1.16
C ASN A 399 10.68 -20.99 1.54
N GLY A 400 11.89 -21.45 1.83
CA GLY A 400 12.21 -22.83 2.17
C GLY A 400 12.52 -23.70 0.94
N ASN A 401 11.83 -23.49 -0.19
CA ASN A 401 11.99 -24.27 -1.43
C ASN A 401 12.72 -23.50 -2.54
N GLN A 402 12.75 -22.18 -2.43
CA GLN A 402 13.30 -21.29 -3.46
C GLN A 402 13.93 -20.07 -2.81
N LEU A 403 15.11 -19.73 -3.30
CA LEU A 403 15.77 -18.45 -3.05
C LEU A 403 15.37 -17.48 -4.16
N THR A 404 14.85 -16.34 -3.80
CA THR A 404 14.53 -15.25 -4.72
C THR A 404 15.41 -14.05 -4.40
N ILE A 405 16.24 -13.66 -5.34
CA ILE A 405 17.17 -12.53 -5.22
C ILE A 405 16.67 -11.45 -6.16
N PHE A 406 16.53 -10.32 -5.66
CA PHE A 406 16.03 -9.17 -6.36
C PHE A 406 17.09 -8.07 -6.38
N LEU A 407 17.35 -7.38 -7.47
CA LEU A 407 18.42 -6.41 -7.67
C LEU A 407 17.93 -5.21 -8.47
N ILE A 408 18.13 -3.99 -7.98
CA ILE A 408 17.85 -2.77 -8.74
C ILE A 408 19.14 -2.03 -9.00
N ASN A 409 19.55 -1.95 -10.26
CA ASN A 409 20.67 -1.11 -10.66
C ASN A 409 20.18 0.33 -10.91
N ARG A 410 20.60 1.25 -10.05
CA ARG A 410 20.27 2.68 -10.12
C ARG A 410 21.24 3.51 -10.96
N THR A 411 22.22 2.86 -11.59
CA THR A 411 23.29 3.53 -12.33
C THR A 411 23.12 3.41 -13.85
N ASN A 412 23.77 4.30 -14.57
CA ASN A 412 23.84 4.28 -16.03
C ASN A 412 24.87 3.28 -16.59
N GLU A 413 25.42 2.40 -15.76
CA GLU A 413 26.40 1.40 -16.12
C GLU A 413 25.91 0.00 -15.79
N GLN A 414 26.31 -0.99 -16.60
CA GLN A 414 26.13 -2.39 -16.25
C GLN A 414 26.92 -2.73 -14.98
N GLN A 415 26.33 -3.54 -14.13
CA GLN A 415 26.99 -4.01 -12.90
C GLN A 415 27.22 -5.51 -12.93
N LYS A 416 28.40 -5.93 -12.47
CA LYS A 416 28.69 -7.35 -12.20
C LYS A 416 28.61 -7.58 -10.71
N ILE A 417 27.79 -8.54 -10.31
CA ILE A 417 27.50 -8.85 -8.92
C ILE A 417 27.94 -10.28 -8.65
N THR A 418 28.76 -10.44 -7.64
CA THR A 418 29.12 -11.75 -7.09
C THR A 418 28.39 -11.93 -5.78
N ILE A 419 27.59 -12.97 -5.66
CA ILE A 419 26.83 -13.32 -4.47
C ILE A 419 27.46 -14.58 -3.87
N GLU A 420 28.10 -14.44 -2.72
CA GLU A 420 28.62 -15.53 -1.91
C GLU A 420 27.50 -16.08 -1.02
N HIS A 421 27.26 -17.38 -1.02
CA HIS A 421 26.17 -18.01 -0.26
C HIS A 421 26.55 -19.39 0.29
N ASP A 422 25.77 -19.84 1.28
CA ASP A 422 25.90 -21.18 1.90
C ASP A 422 24.64 -22.05 1.66
N PHE A 423 23.77 -21.66 0.76
CA PHE A 423 22.56 -22.40 0.41
C PHE A 423 22.83 -23.56 -0.54
N ASN A 424 22.13 -24.69 -0.35
CA ASN A 424 22.12 -25.79 -1.31
C ASN A 424 21.14 -25.46 -2.45
N LEU A 425 21.65 -24.98 -3.57
CA LEU A 425 20.86 -24.55 -4.72
C LEU A 425 20.95 -25.56 -5.87
N LEU A 426 19.88 -25.69 -6.67
CA LEU A 426 19.93 -26.40 -7.95
C LEU A 426 20.81 -25.66 -8.96
N ASP A 427 21.37 -26.37 -9.91
CA ASP A 427 22.34 -25.85 -10.92
C ASP A 427 21.71 -24.92 -11.97
N GLN A 428 20.44 -24.60 -11.88
CA GLN A 428 19.72 -23.75 -12.82
C GLN A 428 18.87 -22.72 -12.12
N GLY A 429 18.85 -21.51 -12.68
CA GLY A 429 18.03 -20.41 -12.22
C GLY A 429 17.36 -19.62 -13.35
N GLU A 430 16.38 -18.84 -12.98
CA GLU A 430 15.66 -17.90 -13.83
C GLU A 430 16.12 -16.47 -13.50
N HIS A 431 16.37 -15.66 -14.52
CA HIS A 431 16.71 -14.25 -14.37
C HIS A 431 15.71 -13.40 -15.17
N TYR A 432 14.86 -12.68 -14.47
CA TYR A 432 13.94 -11.70 -15.02
C TYR A 432 14.62 -10.34 -15.01
N THR A 433 14.61 -9.63 -16.12
CA THR A 433 15.18 -8.29 -16.25
C THR A 433 14.13 -7.33 -16.79
N LEU A 434 13.87 -6.24 -16.09
CA LEU A 434 13.08 -5.11 -16.56
C LEU A 434 14.00 -3.90 -16.75
N THR A 435 14.06 -3.39 -17.96
CA THR A 435 14.87 -2.20 -18.31
C THR A 435 14.26 -1.49 -19.53
N SER A 436 14.68 -0.26 -19.77
CA SER A 436 14.41 0.45 -21.02
C SER A 436 15.63 1.26 -21.46
N SER A 437 15.72 1.52 -22.75
CA SER A 437 16.74 2.41 -23.33
C SER A 437 16.55 3.87 -22.92
N ASP A 438 15.30 4.28 -22.66
CA ASP A 438 14.92 5.60 -22.16
C ASP A 438 14.17 5.45 -20.83
N LEU A 439 14.63 6.14 -19.79
CA LEU A 439 14.03 6.14 -18.47
C LEU A 439 12.65 6.85 -18.40
N LEU A 440 12.34 7.64 -19.42
CA LEU A 440 11.02 8.26 -19.57
C LEU A 440 10.01 7.39 -20.34
N ASP A 441 10.45 6.22 -20.83
CA ASP A 441 9.56 5.24 -21.41
C ASP A 441 8.49 4.80 -20.40
N LYS A 442 7.31 4.56 -20.91
CA LYS A 442 6.15 4.14 -20.14
C LYS A 442 5.25 3.26 -20.99
N ASN A 443 4.54 2.36 -20.36
CA ASN A 443 3.47 1.63 -21.00
C ASN A 443 2.28 2.57 -21.17
N THR A 444 1.79 2.67 -22.40
CA THR A 444 0.63 3.48 -22.77
C THR A 444 -0.41 2.57 -23.41
N ARG A 445 -1.56 3.15 -23.73
CA ARG A 445 -2.61 2.43 -24.46
C ARG A 445 -2.15 1.94 -25.83
N GLU A 446 -1.39 2.78 -26.52
CA GLU A 446 -0.89 2.48 -27.88
C GLU A 446 0.26 1.49 -27.85
N GLU A 447 1.05 1.48 -26.76
CA GLU A 447 2.20 0.60 -26.55
C GLU A 447 2.15 -0.06 -25.15
N PRO A 448 1.20 -0.98 -24.88
CA PRO A 448 0.95 -1.50 -23.54
C PRO A 448 2.06 -2.44 -23.01
N GLU A 449 2.93 -2.92 -23.88
CA GLU A 449 4.05 -3.81 -23.56
C GLU A 449 5.42 -3.21 -23.94
N LYS A 450 5.52 -1.90 -24.05
CA LYS A 450 6.79 -1.22 -24.38
C LYS A 450 7.87 -1.54 -23.33
N ILE A 451 7.48 -1.60 -22.07
CA ILE A 451 8.33 -2.03 -20.97
C ILE A 451 7.75 -3.32 -20.42
N LYS A 452 8.47 -4.42 -20.58
CA LYS A 452 8.10 -5.74 -20.04
C LYS A 452 9.34 -6.51 -19.61
N PRO A 453 9.23 -7.40 -18.61
CA PRO A 453 10.36 -8.21 -18.18
C PRO A 453 10.78 -9.21 -19.26
N GLU A 454 12.07 -9.31 -19.47
CA GLU A 454 12.71 -10.40 -20.24
C GLU A 454 13.13 -11.50 -19.28
N ILE A 455 13.02 -12.77 -19.71
CA ILE A 455 13.36 -13.93 -18.90
C ILE A 455 14.51 -14.66 -19.55
N ASN A 456 15.61 -14.82 -18.81
CA ASN A 456 16.77 -15.60 -19.20
C ASN A 456 16.97 -16.75 -18.21
N TYR A 457 17.44 -17.90 -18.71
CA TYR A 457 17.82 -19.05 -17.88
C TYR A 457 19.35 -19.12 -17.82
N PHE A 458 19.88 -19.45 -16.65
CA PHE A 458 21.32 -19.55 -16.46
C PHE A 458 21.68 -20.79 -15.66
N SER A 459 22.94 -21.23 -15.78
CA SER A 459 23.51 -22.33 -14.99
C SER A 459 24.44 -21.81 -13.93
N ILE A 460 24.42 -22.42 -12.77
CA ILE A 460 25.32 -22.10 -11.65
C ILE A 460 26.58 -22.93 -11.80
N GLU A 461 27.71 -22.27 -11.97
CA GLU A 461 29.02 -22.92 -12.19
C GLU A 461 29.72 -23.30 -10.88
N LYS A 462 29.44 -22.59 -9.80
CA LYS A 462 30.03 -22.81 -8.47
C LYS A 462 28.92 -22.88 -7.43
N HIS A 463 29.03 -23.85 -6.51
CA HIS A 463 28.00 -24.09 -5.50
C HIS A 463 27.94 -23.06 -4.35
N ASP A 464 28.96 -22.21 -4.21
CA ASP A 464 29.05 -21.21 -3.15
C ASP A 464 29.09 -19.76 -3.67
N GLU A 465 29.02 -19.58 -5.00
CA GLU A 465 29.15 -18.28 -5.64
C GLU A 465 28.25 -18.15 -6.87
N LEU A 466 27.39 -17.16 -6.90
CA LEU A 466 26.58 -16.80 -8.03
C LEU A 466 27.08 -15.49 -8.65
N ASN A 467 27.45 -15.52 -9.93
CA ASN A 467 27.87 -14.34 -10.68
C ASN A 467 26.77 -13.87 -11.63
N VAL A 468 26.30 -12.63 -11.46
CA VAL A 468 25.20 -12.04 -12.23
C VAL A 468 25.62 -10.73 -12.84
N GLY A 469 25.38 -10.57 -14.16
CA GLY A 469 25.40 -9.28 -14.83
C GLY A 469 24.00 -8.66 -14.82
N ILE A 470 23.90 -7.39 -14.46
CA ILE A 470 22.65 -6.63 -14.52
C ILE A 470 22.82 -5.37 -15.35
N GLU A 471 21.84 -5.08 -16.20
CA GLU A 471 21.84 -3.94 -17.09
C GLU A 471 21.80 -2.60 -16.33
N LYS A 472 22.21 -1.51 -16.99
CA LYS A 472 22.03 -0.16 -16.48
C LYS A 472 20.55 0.11 -16.23
N TYR A 473 20.26 0.86 -15.17
CA TYR A 473 18.88 1.25 -14.83
C TYR A 473 17.90 0.11 -15.01
N SER A 474 18.14 -1.00 -14.32
CA SER A 474 17.37 -2.23 -14.48
C SER A 474 16.83 -2.73 -13.16
N TRP A 475 15.74 -3.42 -13.27
CA TRP A 475 15.17 -4.21 -12.21
C TRP A 475 15.28 -5.69 -12.54
N ASN A 476 15.81 -6.48 -11.61
CA ASN A 476 16.16 -7.87 -11.83
C ASN A 476 15.60 -8.76 -10.73
N VAL A 477 15.06 -9.90 -11.11
CA VAL A 477 14.63 -10.95 -10.19
C VAL A 477 15.29 -12.25 -10.58
N ILE A 478 16.03 -12.85 -9.65
CA ILE A 478 16.68 -14.14 -9.84
C ILE A 478 15.99 -15.15 -8.95
N ARG A 479 15.55 -16.26 -9.53
CA ARG A 479 14.90 -17.35 -8.82
C ARG A 479 15.70 -18.61 -8.96
N ILE A 480 16.04 -19.25 -7.84
CA ILE A 480 16.79 -20.51 -7.82
C ILE A 480 16.10 -21.45 -6.83
N LYS A 481 15.79 -22.66 -7.25
CA LYS A 481 15.23 -23.67 -6.35
C LYS A 481 16.31 -24.22 -5.42
N LYS A 482 15.94 -24.51 -4.20
CA LYS A 482 16.79 -25.22 -3.23
C LYS A 482 16.70 -26.74 -3.48
N MET A 483 17.80 -27.45 -3.14
CA MET A 483 17.84 -28.93 -3.22
C MET A 483 16.98 -29.58 -2.15
#